data_b08d2b6cc7ec189e1e66b8d605e73418
#
_entry.id   b08d2b6cc7ec189e1e66b8d605e73418
#
_cell.length_a   1.000
_cell.length_b   1.000
_cell.length_c   1.000
_cell.angle_alpha   90.00
_cell.angle_beta   90.00
_cell.angle_gamma   90.00
#
_symmetry.space_group_name_H-M   'P 1'
#
loop_
_entity.id
_entity.type
_entity.pdbx_description
1 polymer ?
#
loop_
_entity_poly.entity_id
_entity_poly.type
_entity_poly.pdbx_seq_one_letter_code
_entity_poly.pdbx_strand_id
1 'polypeptide(L)'
;LQAFVRPNPGFALPPGNSPVLLIGAGTGIAPLVGLIRAHPARPMPLFAGARHPGQDLFFAHELHAWLASGQLSSLHTAFSRGSPGRYVQDLLRQDSARIATWLAQGAQVRVCGSQAMAQAVEAVLQDILARQGQSLQDLKEAQRYAQDVF
;
A
#
# COMPACT_ATOMS: atom_id res chain seq x y z
N LEU A 1 26.64 3.71 16.02
CA LEU A 1 25.46 3.94 15.22
C LEU A 1 24.28 4.12 16.15
N GLN A 2 23.70 5.30 16.18
CA GLN A 2 22.48 5.54 16.95
C GLN A 2 21.28 5.38 16.03
N ALA A 3 20.42 4.40 16.34
CA ALA A 3 19.16 4.20 15.64
C ALA A 3 18.01 4.72 16.50
N PHE A 4 17.14 5.51 15.90
CA PHE A 4 15.93 6.00 16.57
C PHE A 4 14.71 5.26 16.03
N VAL A 5 13.91 4.71 16.92
CA VAL A 5 12.58 4.21 16.56
C VAL A 5 11.62 5.39 16.69
N ARG A 6 11.06 5.82 15.56
CA ARG A 6 10.05 6.87 15.54
C ARG A 6 8.66 6.23 15.61
N PRO A 7 7.93 6.36 16.71
CA PRO A 7 6.58 5.80 16.80
C PRO A 7 5.67 6.47 15.77
N ASN A 8 4.91 5.65 15.06
CA ASN A 8 3.82 6.11 14.20
C ASN A 8 2.55 5.34 14.56
N PRO A 9 1.89 5.70 15.68
CA PRO A 9 0.73 4.96 16.17
C PRO A 9 -0.44 4.98 15.21
N GLY A 10 -0.55 6.01 14.36
CA GLY A 10 -1.58 6.08 13.33
C GLY A 10 -1.37 5.10 12.18
N PHE A 11 -0.17 4.54 12.04
CA PHE A 11 0.14 3.55 11.01
C PHE A 11 -0.30 2.13 11.40
N ALA A 12 -0.42 1.85 12.68
CA ALA A 12 -0.93 0.57 13.17
C ALA A 12 -2.39 0.37 12.76
N LEU A 13 -2.79 -0.88 12.59
CA LEU A 13 -4.14 -1.21 12.17
C LEU A 13 -5.07 -1.34 13.37
N PRO A 14 -6.29 -0.76 13.29
CA PRO A 14 -7.32 -1.06 14.28
C PRO A 14 -7.79 -2.51 14.15
N PRO A 15 -8.35 -3.09 15.23
CA PRO A 15 -8.94 -4.43 15.16
C PRO A 15 -10.02 -4.52 14.08
N GLY A 16 -10.16 -5.69 13.46
CA GLY A 16 -11.18 -5.94 12.46
C GLY A 16 -10.67 -6.78 11.30
N ASN A 17 -11.58 -7.08 10.38
CA ASN A 17 -11.31 -7.92 9.20
C ASN A 17 -11.49 -7.17 7.88
N SER A 18 -11.69 -5.86 7.91
CA SER A 18 -11.76 -5.07 6.68
C SER A 18 -10.45 -5.18 5.90
N PRO A 19 -10.48 -5.15 4.57
CA PRO A 19 -9.26 -5.18 3.77
C PRO A 19 -8.32 -4.04 4.13
N VAL A 20 -7.02 -4.27 3.97
CA VAL A 20 -6.00 -3.24 4.14
C VAL A 20 -5.24 -3.08 2.83
N LEU A 21 -5.46 -1.95 2.20
CA LEU A 21 -4.77 -1.59 0.97
C LEU A 21 -3.36 -1.09 1.33
N LEU A 22 -2.35 -1.86 0.96
CA LEU A 22 -0.95 -1.55 1.22
C LEU A 22 -0.31 -0.99 -0.05
N ILE A 23 0.28 0.18 0.06
CA ILE A 23 0.90 0.87 -1.08
C ILE A 23 2.28 1.36 -0.66
N GLY A 24 3.32 0.88 -1.33
CA GLY A 24 4.67 1.26 -0.96
C GLY A 24 5.66 1.21 -2.12
N ALA A 25 6.81 1.85 -1.94
CA ALA A 25 7.88 1.83 -2.92
C ALA A 25 9.24 1.88 -2.23
N GLY A 26 10.21 1.20 -2.84
CA GLY A 26 11.58 1.15 -2.33
C GLY A 26 11.64 0.59 -0.91
N THR A 27 12.34 1.30 -0.04
CA THR A 27 12.46 0.92 1.37
C THR A 27 11.15 1.02 2.15
N GLY A 28 10.15 1.71 1.60
CA GLY A 28 8.79 1.79 2.18
C GLY A 28 8.06 0.46 2.24
N ILE A 29 8.56 -0.58 1.54
CA ILE A 29 7.98 -1.92 1.62
C ILE A 29 8.18 -2.55 3.00
N ALA A 30 9.26 -2.24 3.71
CA ALA A 30 9.59 -2.86 5.00
C ALA A 30 8.51 -2.69 6.08
N PRO A 31 7.97 -1.49 6.36
CA PRO A 31 6.88 -1.35 7.32
C PRO A 31 5.61 -2.10 6.90
N LEU A 32 5.34 -2.18 5.60
CA LEU A 32 4.17 -2.90 5.09
C LEU A 32 4.32 -4.41 5.28
N VAL A 33 5.52 -4.94 5.09
CA VAL A 33 5.86 -6.34 5.39
C VAL A 33 5.60 -6.64 6.86
N GLY A 34 5.94 -5.71 7.76
CA GLY A 34 5.64 -5.83 9.19
C GLY A 34 4.14 -5.96 9.46
N LEU A 35 3.30 -5.21 8.77
CA LEU A 35 1.84 -5.32 8.90
C LEU A 35 1.32 -6.67 8.43
N ILE A 36 1.83 -7.19 7.31
CA ILE A 36 1.44 -8.51 6.79
C ILE A 36 1.79 -9.60 7.80
N ARG A 37 2.98 -9.57 8.37
CA ARG A 37 3.42 -10.54 9.38
C ARG A 37 2.53 -10.50 10.63
N ALA A 38 2.15 -9.31 11.07
CA ALA A 38 1.36 -9.13 12.28
C ALA A 38 -0.10 -9.53 12.12
N HIS A 39 -0.61 -9.60 10.88
CA HIS A 39 -2.03 -9.85 10.60
C HIS A 39 -2.23 -10.94 9.54
N PRO A 40 -1.85 -12.21 9.82
CA PRO A 40 -1.81 -13.26 8.80
C PRO A 40 -3.17 -13.64 8.22
N ALA A 41 -4.26 -13.34 8.93
CA ALA A 41 -5.62 -13.70 8.50
C ALA A 41 -6.37 -12.53 7.83
N ARG A 42 -5.76 -11.35 7.77
CA ARG A 42 -6.44 -10.15 7.26
C ARG A 42 -6.17 -9.97 5.76
N PRO A 43 -7.20 -9.71 4.93
CA PRO A 43 -6.98 -9.48 3.50
C PRO A 43 -6.14 -8.21 3.28
N MET A 44 -4.99 -8.37 2.63
CA MET A 44 -4.06 -7.27 2.35
C MET A 44 -3.55 -7.36 0.92
N PRO A 45 -4.15 -6.63 -0.04
CA PRO A 45 -3.53 -6.42 -1.34
C PRO A 45 -2.34 -5.47 -1.20
N LEU A 46 -1.22 -5.81 -1.82
CA LEU A 46 0.00 -4.99 -1.83
C LEU A 46 0.29 -4.47 -3.23
N PHE A 47 0.43 -3.16 -3.33
CA PHE A 47 0.92 -2.46 -4.53
C PHE A 47 2.33 -1.96 -4.23
N ALA A 48 3.32 -2.52 -4.92
CA ALA A 48 4.73 -2.29 -4.63
C ALA A 48 5.47 -1.73 -5.83
N GLY A 49 6.19 -0.63 -5.62
CA GLY A 49 7.05 -0.02 -6.62
C GLY A 49 8.52 -0.28 -6.33
N ALA A 50 9.30 -0.51 -7.38
CA ALA A 50 10.74 -0.66 -7.32
C ALA A 50 11.37 -0.09 -8.60
N ARG A 51 12.71 -0.03 -8.66
CA ARG A 51 13.41 0.47 -9.85
C ARG A 51 13.54 -0.59 -10.93
N HIS A 52 14.15 -1.71 -10.62
CA HIS A 52 14.46 -2.76 -11.59
C HIS A 52 13.76 -4.08 -11.28
N PRO A 53 13.23 -4.77 -12.31
CA PRO A 53 12.63 -6.08 -12.11
C PRO A 53 13.66 -7.10 -11.59
N GLY A 54 13.24 -7.89 -10.60
CA GLY A 54 14.03 -9.02 -10.10
C GLY A 54 15.19 -8.69 -9.16
N GLN A 55 15.54 -7.42 -9.00
CA GLN A 55 16.69 -7.01 -8.19
C GLN A 55 16.33 -6.08 -7.02
N ASP A 56 15.38 -5.20 -7.22
CA ASP A 56 15.11 -4.08 -6.30
C ASP A 56 13.83 -4.25 -5.48
N LEU A 57 13.08 -5.32 -5.68
CA LEU A 57 11.91 -5.57 -4.85
C LEU A 57 12.35 -6.21 -3.53
N PHE A 58 12.33 -5.41 -2.47
CA PHE A 58 12.67 -5.88 -1.12
C PHE A 58 11.67 -6.93 -0.66
N PHE A 59 12.17 -7.96 0.04
CA PHE A 59 11.37 -9.06 0.56
C PHE A 59 10.62 -9.88 -0.50
N ALA A 60 11.09 -9.88 -1.76
CA ALA A 60 10.41 -10.56 -2.87
C ALA A 60 10.13 -12.03 -2.56
N HIS A 61 11.11 -12.76 -2.02
CA HIS A 61 10.95 -14.17 -1.68
C HIS A 61 9.84 -14.40 -0.66
N GLU A 62 9.80 -13.60 0.40
CA GLU A 62 8.79 -13.68 1.45
C GLU A 62 7.41 -13.30 0.93
N LEU A 63 7.32 -12.23 0.11
CA LEU A 63 6.06 -11.79 -0.50
C LEU A 63 5.46 -12.86 -1.41
N HIS A 64 6.29 -13.52 -2.22
CA HIS A 64 5.82 -14.60 -3.08
C HIS A 64 5.37 -15.82 -2.28
N ALA A 65 6.05 -16.14 -1.19
CA ALA A 65 5.63 -17.23 -0.29
C ALA A 65 4.27 -16.93 0.35
N TRP A 66 4.05 -15.70 0.78
CA TRP A 66 2.76 -15.29 1.36
C TRP A 66 1.64 -15.25 0.31
N LEU A 67 1.95 -14.88 -0.90
CA LEU A 67 0.98 -14.92 -1.99
C LEU A 67 0.55 -16.36 -2.26
N ALA A 68 1.49 -17.29 -2.29
CA ALA A 68 1.20 -18.72 -2.48
C ALA A 68 0.39 -19.33 -1.34
N SER A 69 0.65 -18.91 -0.09
CA SER A 69 -0.07 -19.41 1.09
C SER A 69 -1.44 -18.75 1.31
N GLY A 70 -1.71 -17.66 0.60
CA GLY A 70 -2.93 -16.87 0.79
C GLY A 70 -2.86 -15.83 1.91
N GLN A 71 -1.73 -15.71 2.62
CA GLN A 71 -1.54 -14.69 3.65
C GLN A 71 -1.54 -13.28 3.04
N LEU A 72 -0.97 -13.12 1.85
CA LEU A 72 -1.06 -11.93 1.02
C LEU A 72 -2.15 -12.16 -0.03
N SER A 73 -3.18 -11.34 -0.06
CA SER A 73 -4.32 -11.57 -0.95
C SER A 73 -3.99 -11.31 -2.43
N SER A 74 -3.16 -10.31 -2.71
CA SER A 74 -2.64 -10.06 -4.06
C SER A 74 -1.35 -9.24 -3.99
N LEU A 75 -0.54 -9.36 -5.04
CA LEU A 75 0.71 -8.62 -5.19
C LEU A 75 0.76 -7.99 -6.57
N HIS A 76 0.85 -6.67 -6.61
CA HIS A 76 0.97 -5.88 -7.83
C HIS A 76 2.29 -5.12 -7.79
N THR A 77 3.11 -5.28 -8.82
CA THR A 77 4.44 -4.67 -8.87
C THR A 77 4.58 -3.73 -10.06
N ALA A 78 5.26 -2.61 -9.84
CA ALA A 78 5.63 -1.66 -10.88
C ALA A 78 7.13 -1.38 -10.79
N PHE A 79 7.79 -1.35 -11.96
CA PHE A 79 9.22 -1.11 -12.04
C PHE A 79 9.48 0.12 -12.88
N SER A 80 10.01 1.18 -12.27
CA SER A 80 10.20 2.47 -12.96
C SER A 80 11.26 2.41 -14.04
N ARG A 81 12.22 1.49 -13.92
CA ARG A 81 13.27 1.23 -14.92
C ARG A 81 12.96 0.01 -15.79
N GLY A 82 11.71 -0.46 -15.76
CA GLY A 82 11.26 -1.54 -16.65
C GLY A 82 11.00 -1.04 -18.06
N SER A 83 10.55 -1.95 -18.91
CA SER A 83 10.17 -1.65 -20.30
C SER A 83 8.75 -2.19 -20.57
N PRO A 84 7.71 -1.33 -20.51
CA PRO A 84 7.74 0.10 -20.18
C PRO A 84 7.98 0.37 -18.69
N GLY A 85 8.49 1.58 -18.37
CA GLY A 85 8.60 2.04 -16.98
C GLY A 85 7.23 2.36 -16.40
N ARG A 86 7.01 1.92 -15.15
CA ARG A 86 5.74 2.13 -14.46
C ARG A 86 5.99 2.48 -12.99
N TYR A 87 5.06 3.23 -12.41
CA TYR A 87 5.06 3.59 -11.00
C TYR A 87 3.86 2.96 -10.28
N VAL A 88 3.91 2.99 -8.96
CA VAL A 88 2.83 2.40 -8.15
C VAL A 88 1.47 3.06 -8.42
N GLN A 89 1.44 4.37 -8.66
CA GLN A 89 0.19 5.06 -8.99
C GLN A 89 -0.44 4.59 -10.30
N ASP A 90 0.37 4.11 -11.24
CA ASP A 90 -0.14 3.54 -12.51
C ASP A 90 -0.88 2.22 -12.24
N LEU A 91 -0.37 1.42 -11.31
CA LEU A 91 -1.05 0.20 -10.87
C LEU A 91 -2.40 0.51 -10.23
N LEU A 92 -2.46 1.57 -9.41
CA LEU A 92 -3.70 1.97 -8.76
C LEU A 92 -4.75 2.41 -9.79
N ARG A 93 -4.35 3.17 -10.81
CA ARG A 93 -5.26 3.56 -11.90
C ARG A 93 -5.78 2.35 -12.65
N GLN A 94 -4.90 1.42 -12.95
CA GLN A 94 -5.26 0.18 -13.67
C GLN A 94 -6.26 -0.66 -12.89
N ASP A 95 -6.14 -0.71 -11.57
CA ASP A 95 -6.99 -1.53 -10.71
C ASP A 95 -8.05 -0.70 -9.96
N SER A 96 -8.39 0.47 -10.49
CA SER A 96 -9.24 1.46 -9.82
C SER A 96 -10.62 0.91 -9.43
N ALA A 97 -11.23 0.07 -10.26
CA ALA A 97 -12.54 -0.52 -9.97
C ALA A 97 -12.50 -1.42 -8.73
N ARG A 98 -11.47 -2.25 -8.60
CA ARG A 98 -11.29 -3.13 -7.44
C ARG A 98 -10.97 -2.33 -6.18
N ILE A 99 -10.12 -1.31 -6.31
CA ILE A 99 -9.79 -0.41 -5.20
C ILE A 99 -11.05 0.32 -4.72
N ALA A 100 -11.88 0.79 -5.64
CA ALA A 100 -13.16 1.42 -5.31
C ALA A 100 -14.05 0.49 -4.48
N THR A 101 -14.13 -0.79 -4.86
CA THR A 101 -14.89 -1.80 -4.12
C THR A 101 -14.34 -1.99 -2.71
N TRP A 102 -13.02 -2.12 -2.56
CA TRP A 102 -12.40 -2.25 -1.23
C TRP A 102 -12.67 -1.03 -0.36
N LEU A 103 -12.54 0.17 -0.90
CA LEU A 103 -12.80 1.41 -0.15
C LEU A 103 -14.26 1.50 0.28
N ALA A 104 -15.20 1.09 -0.59
CA ALA A 104 -16.62 1.04 -0.25
C ALA A 104 -16.93 0.03 0.86
N GLN A 105 -16.12 -1.03 0.98
CA GLN A 105 -16.23 -2.04 2.04
C GLN A 105 -15.56 -1.63 3.36
N GLY A 106 -15.05 -0.43 3.46
CA GLY A 106 -14.42 0.08 4.67
C GLY A 106 -12.92 -0.21 4.78
N ALA A 107 -12.23 -0.43 3.66
CA ALA A 107 -10.81 -0.75 3.66
C ALA A 107 -9.98 0.33 4.38
N GLN A 108 -8.97 -0.13 5.11
CA GLN A 108 -7.88 0.70 5.61
C GLN A 108 -6.88 0.94 4.48
N VAL A 109 -6.18 2.07 4.51
CA VAL A 109 -5.12 2.38 3.53
C VAL A 109 -3.85 2.74 4.28
N ARG A 110 -2.74 2.11 3.91
CA ARG A 110 -1.42 2.40 4.47
C ARG A 110 -0.43 2.65 3.33
N VAL A 111 0.18 3.82 3.34
CA VAL A 111 1.10 4.28 2.29
C VAL A 111 2.47 4.51 2.90
N CYS A 112 3.51 3.97 2.28
CA CYS A 112 4.86 4.12 2.78
C CYS A 112 5.85 4.32 1.62
N GLY A 113 6.61 5.40 1.66
CA GLY A 113 7.59 5.73 0.62
C GLY A 113 7.99 7.20 0.63
N SER A 114 8.46 7.69 -0.51
CA SER A 114 8.83 9.08 -0.66
C SER A 114 7.62 10.00 -0.63
N GLN A 115 7.85 11.27 -0.32
CA GLN A 115 6.79 12.28 -0.34
C GLN A 115 6.17 12.43 -1.74
N ALA A 116 7.00 12.41 -2.78
CA ALA A 116 6.51 12.50 -4.16
C ALA A 116 5.61 11.33 -4.52
N MET A 117 5.97 10.11 -4.12
CA MET A 117 5.15 8.92 -4.31
C MET A 117 3.82 9.04 -3.56
N ALA A 118 3.86 9.45 -2.30
CA ALA A 118 2.65 9.61 -1.49
C ALA A 118 1.70 10.63 -2.11
N GLN A 119 2.19 11.75 -2.62
CA GLN A 119 1.37 12.75 -3.30
C GLN A 119 0.71 12.20 -4.56
N ALA A 120 1.45 11.45 -5.38
CA ALA A 120 0.91 10.82 -6.57
C ALA A 120 -0.17 9.78 -6.24
N VAL A 121 0.04 9.00 -5.19
CA VAL A 121 -0.93 8.03 -4.69
C VAL A 121 -2.20 8.71 -4.18
N GLU A 122 -2.05 9.78 -3.40
CA GLU A 122 -3.19 10.56 -2.89
C GLU A 122 -4.06 11.10 -4.02
N ALA A 123 -3.45 11.60 -5.09
CA ALA A 123 -4.19 12.12 -6.24
C ALA A 123 -5.05 11.04 -6.89
N VAL A 124 -4.52 9.84 -7.07
CA VAL A 124 -5.27 8.72 -7.65
C VAL A 124 -6.39 8.26 -6.72
N LEU A 125 -6.11 8.12 -5.43
CA LEU A 125 -7.12 7.72 -4.45
C LEU A 125 -8.24 8.76 -4.36
N GLN A 126 -7.91 10.05 -4.41
CA GLN A 126 -8.90 11.12 -4.42
C GLN A 126 -9.82 11.01 -5.63
N ASP A 127 -9.30 10.73 -6.81
CA ASP A 127 -10.11 10.53 -8.03
C ASP A 127 -11.05 9.33 -7.89
N ILE A 128 -10.56 8.23 -7.35
CA ILE A 128 -11.36 7.02 -7.11
C ILE A 128 -12.49 7.31 -6.12
N LEU A 129 -12.17 7.96 -5.00
CA LEU A 129 -13.14 8.28 -3.95
C LEU A 129 -14.18 9.29 -4.42
N ALA A 130 -13.80 10.27 -5.24
CA ALA A 130 -14.70 11.28 -5.77
C ALA A 130 -15.86 10.65 -6.57
N ARG A 131 -15.58 9.57 -7.28
CA ARG A 131 -16.61 8.81 -8.03
C ARG A 131 -17.65 8.15 -7.12
N GLN A 132 -17.31 7.97 -5.84
CA GLN A 132 -18.19 7.40 -4.81
C GLN A 132 -18.82 8.48 -3.93
N GLY A 133 -18.61 9.75 -4.24
CA GLY A 133 -19.08 10.86 -3.41
C GLY A 133 -18.30 11.03 -2.11
N GLN A 134 -17.08 10.49 -2.04
CA GLN A 134 -16.20 10.57 -0.89
C GLN A 134 -14.92 11.34 -1.21
N SER A 135 -14.17 11.71 -0.19
CA SER A 135 -12.88 12.36 -0.32
C SER A 135 -11.81 11.63 0.51
N LEU A 136 -10.54 11.88 0.19
CA LEU A 136 -9.45 11.36 0.99
C LEU A 136 -9.49 11.90 2.43
N GLN A 137 -9.96 13.13 2.60
CA GLN A 137 -10.15 13.73 3.92
C GLN A 137 -11.15 12.93 4.75
N ASP A 138 -12.22 12.41 4.14
CA ASP A 138 -13.19 11.54 4.82
C ASP A 138 -12.50 10.29 5.39
N LEU A 139 -11.59 9.69 4.63
CA LEU A 139 -10.82 8.53 5.11
C LEU A 139 -9.88 8.90 6.26
N LYS A 140 -9.24 10.05 6.17
CA LYS A 140 -8.34 10.54 7.23
C LYS A 140 -9.11 10.80 8.52
N GLU A 141 -10.26 11.44 8.44
CA GLU A 141 -11.13 11.71 9.59
C GLU A 141 -11.68 10.42 10.21
N ALA A 142 -11.97 9.42 9.39
CA ALA A 142 -12.40 8.10 9.85
C ALA A 142 -11.24 7.23 10.34
N GLN A 143 -10.00 7.74 10.36
CA GLN A 143 -8.78 7.01 10.74
C GLN A 143 -8.54 5.76 9.86
N ARG A 144 -8.93 5.84 8.60
CA ARG A 144 -8.76 4.76 7.60
C ARG A 144 -7.58 4.97 6.69
N TYR A 145 -6.91 6.11 6.76
CA TYR A 145 -5.74 6.43 5.93
C TYR A 145 -4.59 6.88 6.83
N ALA A 146 -3.44 6.26 6.66
CA ALA A 146 -2.20 6.70 7.28
C ALA A 146 -1.02 6.50 6.32
N GLN A 147 -0.01 7.34 6.46
CA GLN A 147 1.20 7.26 5.66
C GLN A 147 2.43 7.43 6.53
N ASP A 148 3.52 6.80 6.09
CA ASP A 148 4.85 6.99 6.63
C ASP A 148 5.75 7.43 5.47
N VAL A 149 6.15 8.70 5.49
CA VAL A 149 6.85 9.37 4.38
C VAL A 149 8.24 9.78 4.85
N PHE A 150 9.23 9.59 3.99
CA PHE A 150 10.63 9.90 4.32
C PHE A 150 11.40 10.52 3.15
#